data_69b1236d0cb20bf73920d05662cd482f
#
_entry.id   69b1236d0cb20bf73920d05662cd482f
#
_cell.length_a   1.000
_cell.length_b   1.000
_cell.length_c   1.000
_cell.angle_alpha   90.00
_cell.angle_beta   90.00
_cell.angle_gamma   90.00
#
_symmetry.space_group_name_H-M   'P 1'
#
loop_
_entity.id
_entity.type
_entity.pdbx_description
1 polymer ?
#
loop_
_entity_poly.entity_id
_entity_poly.type
_entity_poly.pdbx_seq_one_letter_code
_entity_poly.pdbx_strand_id
1 'polypeptide(L)'
;MRVLITGGAGFIGSHLSERMLREAYQVTVLDDLSTGCVENLRRAFDYPGFEFVEGSVLDATVVRRLVAQSDMVVHMAAAVGVRYVLDHPLATIRTNVEGTHIVLDACAHFGTKTLVASTSEVYGKNVSDALCENADSVLGPSSLSRWSYATSKKLDEFQALAYASTHGLPVIVTRFFNIVGPRQAARYGMVLPNFIQAALKGEPIRVFGDGRQTRNFTYVSDCIDALVRLLRSPEAEGEILNIGSPHEISMLNLAERVKSIVGSSSQIVIVPYDQAYPEGGFEDMRRRVPCICKISRFIGWSPTTSVDEMIIRTIDQAHKRLALPAGLLAHESSPPALLPQR
;
A
#
# COMPACT_ATOMS: atom_id res chain seq x y z
N MET A 1 -13.82 5.62 20.53
CA MET A 1 -13.91 4.54 19.54
C MET A 1 -12.55 3.87 19.43
N ARG A 2 -12.53 2.55 19.31
CA ARG A 2 -11.33 1.73 19.19
C ARG A 2 -11.19 1.24 17.75
N VAL A 3 -10.00 1.37 17.18
CA VAL A 3 -9.72 0.97 15.81
C VAL A 3 -8.57 -0.03 15.80
N LEU A 4 -8.79 -1.20 15.23
CA LEU A 4 -7.72 -2.15 14.93
C LEU A 4 -7.19 -1.87 13.52
N ILE A 5 -5.88 -1.68 13.40
CA ILE A 5 -5.20 -1.53 12.11
C ILE A 5 -4.24 -2.70 11.95
N THR A 6 -4.57 -3.66 11.09
CA THR A 6 -3.63 -4.72 10.72
C THR A 6 -2.65 -4.20 9.66
N GLY A 7 -1.38 -4.56 9.73
CA GLY A 7 -0.35 -3.96 8.88
C GLY A 7 -0.03 -2.51 9.25
N GLY A 8 -0.29 -2.13 10.51
CA GLY A 8 -0.14 -0.75 10.98
C GLY A 8 1.30 -0.27 11.14
N ALA A 9 2.29 -1.16 11.19
CA ALA A 9 3.71 -0.80 11.15
C ALA A 9 4.23 -0.59 9.71
N GLY A 10 3.39 -0.83 8.71
CA GLY A 10 3.67 -0.55 7.31
C GLY A 10 3.61 0.94 6.97
N PHE A 11 3.84 1.26 5.68
CA PHE A 11 3.85 2.63 5.16
C PHE A 11 2.52 3.36 5.41
N ILE A 12 1.42 2.90 4.81
CA ILE A 12 0.12 3.58 4.90
C ILE A 12 -0.46 3.43 6.31
N GLY A 13 -0.39 2.21 6.87
CA GLY A 13 -0.96 1.91 8.19
C GLY A 13 -0.40 2.78 9.31
N SER A 14 0.91 3.08 9.30
CA SER A 14 1.53 3.92 10.33
C SER A 14 1.08 5.40 10.25
N HIS A 15 0.85 5.92 9.05
CA HIS A 15 0.27 7.26 8.89
C HIS A 15 -1.20 7.30 9.33
N LEU A 16 -1.97 6.24 9.03
CA LEU A 16 -3.34 6.13 9.48
C LEU A 16 -3.42 6.06 11.00
N SER A 17 -2.56 5.26 11.64
CA SER A 17 -2.49 5.16 13.10
C SER A 17 -2.27 6.52 13.75
N GLU A 18 -1.28 7.28 13.29
CA GLU A 18 -1.05 8.64 13.81
C GLU A 18 -2.23 9.59 13.58
N ARG A 19 -2.89 9.51 12.41
CA ARG A 19 -4.05 10.36 12.12
C ARG A 19 -5.22 10.05 13.05
N MET A 20 -5.53 8.76 13.25
CA MET A 20 -6.61 8.33 14.13
C MET A 20 -6.34 8.71 15.60
N LEU A 21 -5.10 8.54 16.07
CA LEU A 21 -4.70 8.97 17.43
C LEU A 21 -4.86 10.48 17.64
N ARG A 22 -4.47 11.32 16.66
CA ARG A 22 -4.68 12.78 16.73
C ARG A 22 -6.17 13.16 16.79
N GLU A 23 -7.04 12.33 16.27
CA GLU A 23 -8.50 12.51 16.31
C GLU A 23 -9.14 11.79 17.51
N ALA A 24 -8.34 11.48 18.55
CA ALA A 24 -8.73 10.90 19.82
C ALA A 24 -9.37 9.50 19.73
N TYR A 25 -9.05 8.72 18.69
CA TYR A 25 -9.34 7.29 18.67
C TYR A 25 -8.33 6.54 19.54
N GLN A 26 -8.74 5.41 20.09
CA GLN A 26 -7.83 4.39 20.59
C GLN A 26 -7.43 3.50 19.41
N VAL A 27 -6.15 3.27 19.22
CA VAL A 27 -5.63 2.52 18.06
C VAL A 27 -4.80 1.33 18.55
N THR A 28 -5.22 0.15 18.16
CA THR A 28 -4.42 -1.07 18.29
C THR A 28 -3.86 -1.43 16.92
N VAL A 29 -2.55 -1.63 16.83
CA VAL A 29 -1.87 -2.11 15.62
C VAL A 29 -1.51 -3.57 15.79
N LEU A 30 -1.87 -4.41 14.81
CA LEU A 30 -1.39 -5.79 14.65
C LEU A 30 -0.46 -5.86 13.44
N ASP A 31 0.81 -6.25 13.62
CA ASP A 31 1.79 -6.35 12.54
C ASP A 31 2.86 -7.40 12.91
N ASP A 32 3.24 -8.25 11.97
CA ASP A 32 4.29 -9.27 12.17
C ASP A 32 5.69 -8.78 11.76
N LEU A 33 5.78 -7.51 11.36
CA LEU A 33 7.02 -6.84 10.95
C LEU A 33 7.73 -7.49 9.74
N SER A 34 7.05 -8.38 9.01
CA SER A 34 7.61 -9.03 7.83
C SER A 34 7.97 -8.03 6.72
N THR A 35 7.19 -6.98 6.58
CA THR A 35 7.44 -5.85 5.66
C THR A 35 7.35 -4.50 6.34
N GLY A 36 6.73 -4.43 7.51
CA GLY A 36 6.63 -3.27 8.37
C GLY A 36 7.92 -2.98 9.16
N CYS A 37 7.91 -1.87 9.91
CA CYS A 37 9.01 -1.48 10.79
C CYS A 37 8.46 -0.74 12.01
N VAL A 38 8.85 -1.15 13.22
CA VAL A 38 8.44 -0.52 14.48
C VAL A 38 8.77 0.98 14.52
N GLU A 39 9.88 1.39 13.90
CA GLU A 39 10.27 2.81 13.82
C GLU A 39 9.20 3.68 13.13
N ASN A 40 8.39 3.12 12.23
CA ASN A 40 7.26 3.83 11.64
C ASN A 40 6.19 4.20 12.68
N LEU A 41 6.13 3.49 13.80
CA LEU A 41 5.18 3.70 14.90
C LEU A 41 5.71 4.60 16.02
N ARG A 42 6.96 5.05 15.93
CA ARG A 42 7.63 5.81 17.00
C ARG A 42 6.77 6.94 17.56
N ARG A 43 6.13 7.73 16.70
CA ARG A 43 5.25 8.82 17.15
C ARG A 43 3.92 8.34 17.72
N ALA A 44 3.46 7.15 17.34
CA ALA A 44 2.24 6.59 17.87
C ALA A 44 2.40 6.19 19.34
N PHE A 45 3.60 5.75 19.76
CA PHE A 45 3.90 5.42 21.14
C PHE A 45 3.81 6.62 22.11
N ASP A 46 3.86 7.86 21.62
CA ASP A 46 3.67 9.05 22.44
C ASP A 46 2.20 9.27 22.87
N TYR A 47 1.26 8.50 22.30
CA TYR A 47 -0.17 8.61 22.59
C TYR A 47 -0.63 7.54 23.57
N PRO A 48 -1.31 7.90 24.69
CA PRO A 48 -1.76 6.94 25.70
C PRO A 48 -2.85 5.98 25.17
N GLY A 49 -3.49 6.31 24.06
CA GLY A 49 -4.51 5.46 23.40
C GLY A 49 -3.93 4.51 22.34
N PHE A 50 -2.61 4.33 22.30
CA PHE A 50 -1.94 3.45 21.32
C PHE A 50 -1.51 2.13 21.93
N GLU A 51 -1.76 1.04 21.22
CA GLU A 51 -1.29 -0.30 21.56
C GLU A 51 -0.67 -0.95 20.32
N PHE A 52 0.49 -1.57 20.48
CA PHE A 52 1.13 -2.39 19.44
C PHE A 52 1.16 -3.85 19.87
N VAL A 53 0.65 -4.71 19.01
CA VAL A 53 0.67 -6.17 19.14
C VAL A 53 1.50 -6.73 18.00
N GLU A 54 2.67 -7.28 18.31
CA GLU A 54 3.46 -8.03 17.34
C GLU A 54 2.80 -9.41 17.13
N GLY A 55 2.39 -9.68 15.89
CA GLY A 55 1.71 -10.92 15.54
C GLY A 55 1.18 -10.91 14.10
N SER A 56 0.84 -12.12 13.65
CA SER A 56 0.38 -12.33 12.28
C SER A 56 -1.14 -12.34 12.18
N VAL A 57 -1.67 -11.85 11.06
CA VAL A 57 -3.10 -12.00 10.69
C VAL A 57 -3.49 -13.44 10.42
N LEU A 58 -2.52 -14.35 10.31
CA LEU A 58 -2.74 -15.80 10.19
C LEU A 58 -3.04 -16.47 11.55
N ASP A 59 -2.82 -15.77 12.67
CA ASP A 59 -3.22 -16.25 13.99
C ASP A 59 -4.67 -15.85 14.30
N ALA A 60 -5.60 -16.76 14.00
CA ALA A 60 -7.03 -16.54 14.20
C ALA A 60 -7.38 -16.22 15.68
N THR A 61 -6.63 -16.72 16.66
CA THR A 61 -6.86 -16.45 18.08
C THR A 61 -6.56 -15.00 18.42
N VAL A 62 -5.41 -14.52 17.97
CA VAL A 62 -5.00 -13.11 18.16
C VAL A 62 -5.97 -12.17 17.43
N VAL A 63 -6.26 -12.44 16.16
CA VAL A 63 -7.19 -11.63 15.35
C VAL A 63 -8.56 -11.54 16.03
N ARG A 64 -9.16 -12.68 16.39
CA ARG A 64 -10.49 -12.73 17.02
C ARG A 64 -10.52 -11.94 18.34
N ARG A 65 -9.49 -12.06 19.16
CA ARG A 65 -9.38 -11.29 20.42
C ARG A 65 -9.32 -9.79 20.18
N LEU A 66 -8.55 -9.34 19.19
CA LEU A 66 -8.38 -7.91 18.89
C LEU A 66 -9.63 -7.31 18.24
N VAL A 67 -10.26 -8.05 17.32
CA VAL A 67 -11.52 -7.62 16.68
C VAL A 67 -12.64 -7.49 17.71
N ALA A 68 -12.76 -8.43 18.65
CA ALA A 68 -13.76 -8.38 19.72
C ALA A 68 -13.68 -7.11 20.59
N GLN A 69 -12.52 -6.44 20.61
CA GLN A 69 -12.28 -5.23 21.39
C GLN A 69 -12.37 -3.95 20.55
N SER A 70 -12.70 -4.07 19.27
CA SER A 70 -12.62 -2.95 18.30
C SER A 70 -14.01 -2.57 17.78
N ASP A 71 -14.23 -1.27 17.62
CA ASP A 71 -15.43 -0.73 16.97
C ASP A 71 -15.30 -0.73 15.44
N MET A 72 -14.07 -0.68 14.93
CA MET A 72 -13.73 -0.71 13.51
C MET A 72 -12.42 -1.48 13.27
N VAL A 73 -12.31 -2.09 12.09
CA VAL A 73 -11.08 -2.73 11.60
C VAL A 73 -10.65 -2.11 10.29
N VAL A 74 -9.38 -1.76 10.18
CA VAL A 74 -8.74 -1.38 8.91
C VAL A 74 -7.70 -2.43 8.56
N HIS A 75 -8.05 -3.29 7.60
CA HIS A 75 -7.20 -4.40 7.19
C HIS A 75 -6.24 -3.96 6.09
N MET A 76 -5.00 -3.61 6.52
CA MET A 76 -3.90 -3.20 5.65
C MET A 76 -2.80 -4.26 5.52
N ALA A 77 -2.81 -5.28 6.39
CA ALA A 77 -1.83 -6.36 6.36
C ALA A 77 -1.91 -7.12 5.03
N ALA A 78 -0.83 -7.09 4.30
CA ALA A 78 -0.66 -7.81 3.04
C ALA A 78 0.82 -7.99 2.73
N ALA A 79 1.16 -9.11 2.11
CA ALA A 79 2.46 -9.28 1.47
C ALA A 79 2.45 -8.51 0.15
N VAL A 80 3.24 -7.43 0.05
CA VAL A 80 3.22 -6.48 -1.05
C VAL A 80 4.63 -6.10 -1.52
N GLY A 81 4.74 -5.70 -2.77
CA GLY A 81 5.98 -5.30 -3.42
C GLY A 81 6.41 -6.29 -4.50
N VAL A 82 6.71 -5.78 -5.70
CA VAL A 82 6.96 -6.62 -6.89
C VAL A 82 8.03 -7.68 -6.61
N ARG A 83 9.15 -7.28 -6.01
CA ARG A 83 10.24 -8.20 -5.74
C ARG A 83 9.85 -9.24 -4.68
N TYR A 84 9.20 -8.83 -3.58
CA TYR A 84 8.77 -9.75 -2.53
C TYR A 84 7.79 -10.82 -3.07
N VAL A 85 6.83 -10.41 -3.91
CA VAL A 85 5.85 -11.32 -4.53
C VAL A 85 6.52 -12.35 -5.43
N LEU A 86 7.54 -11.95 -6.21
CA LEU A 86 8.29 -12.85 -7.08
C LEU A 86 9.15 -13.84 -6.27
N ASP A 87 9.78 -13.36 -5.19
CA ASP A 87 10.67 -14.17 -4.37
C ASP A 87 9.89 -15.10 -3.41
N HIS A 88 8.64 -14.70 -2.98
CA HIS A 88 7.84 -15.42 -1.97
C HIS A 88 6.37 -15.60 -2.38
N PRO A 89 6.05 -16.25 -3.52
CA PRO A 89 4.68 -16.32 -4.05
C PRO A 89 3.69 -17.06 -3.13
N LEU A 90 4.10 -18.16 -2.50
CA LEU A 90 3.24 -18.91 -1.58
C LEU A 90 2.91 -18.12 -0.30
N ALA A 91 3.92 -17.48 0.29
CA ALA A 91 3.71 -16.63 1.46
C ALA A 91 2.78 -15.45 1.12
N THR A 92 2.95 -14.86 -0.06
CA THR A 92 2.08 -13.78 -0.57
C THR A 92 0.62 -14.23 -0.65
N ILE A 93 0.36 -15.36 -1.32
CA ILE A 93 -1.00 -15.90 -1.47
C ILE A 93 -1.59 -16.20 -0.09
N ARG A 94 -0.84 -16.87 0.77
CA ARG A 94 -1.30 -17.26 2.10
C ARG A 94 -1.64 -16.05 2.97
N THR A 95 -0.73 -15.11 3.12
CA THR A 95 -0.95 -13.92 3.94
C THR A 95 -2.13 -13.10 3.44
N ASN A 96 -2.23 -12.90 2.11
CA ASN A 96 -3.31 -12.08 1.55
C ASN A 96 -4.65 -12.81 1.68
N VAL A 97 -4.78 -14.04 1.20
CA VAL A 97 -6.06 -14.74 1.09
C VAL A 97 -6.53 -15.30 2.43
N GLU A 98 -5.70 -16.10 3.12
CA GLU A 98 -6.06 -16.68 4.41
C GLU A 98 -6.15 -15.60 5.50
N GLY A 99 -5.19 -14.65 5.53
CA GLY A 99 -5.21 -13.54 6.48
C GLY A 99 -6.45 -12.67 6.34
N THR A 100 -6.83 -12.31 5.12
CA THR A 100 -8.08 -11.57 4.85
C THR A 100 -9.30 -12.36 5.28
N HIS A 101 -9.35 -13.68 4.98
CA HIS A 101 -10.45 -14.54 5.42
C HIS A 101 -10.61 -14.54 6.94
N ILE A 102 -9.51 -14.75 7.69
CA ILE A 102 -9.53 -14.78 9.15
C ILE A 102 -10.03 -13.45 9.74
N VAL A 103 -9.58 -12.32 9.17
CA VAL A 103 -10.02 -10.99 9.63
C VAL A 103 -11.50 -10.77 9.32
N LEU A 104 -11.97 -11.09 8.12
CA LEU A 104 -13.38 -10.93 7.73
C LEU A 104 -14.31 -11.85 8.53
N ASP A 105 -13.90 -13.09 8.80
CA ASP A 105 -14.67 -14.02 9.64
C ASP A 105 -14.84 -13.49 11.07
N ALA A 106 -13.76 -13.00 11.67
CA ALA A 106 -13.83 -12.36 12.98
C ALA A 106 -14.72 -11.12 12.97
N CYS A 107 -14.58 -10.24 11.96
CA CYS A 107 -15.39 -9.03 11.83
C CYS A 107 -16.88 -9.36 11.64
N ALA A 108 -17.21 -10.37 10.84
CA ALA A 108 -18.58 -10.81 10.64
C ALA A 108 -19.19 -11.39 11.93
N HIS A 109 -18.40 -12.15 12.70
CA HIS A 109 -18.86 -12.69 13.97
C HIS A 109 -19.26 -11.63 15.01
N PHE A 110 -18.53 -10.50 15.04
CA PHE A 110 -18.78 -9.40 15.99
C PHE A 110 -19.56 -8.24 15.39
N GLY A 111 -19.90 -8.27 14.09
CA GLY A 111 -20.55 -7.16 13.39
C GLY A 111 -19.69 -5.90 13.26
N THR A 112 -18.36 -6.06 13.25
CA THR A 112 -17.41 -4.95 13.31
C THR A 112 -17.20 -4.32 11.93
N LYS A 113 -17.45 -3.02 11.78
CA LYS A 113 -17.21 -2.28 10.53
C LYS A 113 -15.78 -2.47 10.05
N THR A 114 -15.61 -2.82 8.77
CA THR A 114 -14.32 -3.22 8.23
C THR A 114 -13.98 -2.48 6.94
N LEU A 115 -12.76 -1.94 6.85
CA LEU A 115 -12.19 -1.46 5.60
C LEU A 115 -11.09 -2.40 5.16
N VAL A 116 -11.17 -2.89 3.91
CA VAL A 116 -10.18 -3.81 3.32
C VAL A 116 -9.36 -3.08 2.26
N ALA A 117 -8.04 -3.11 2.42
CA ALA A 117 -7.12 -2.56 1.45
C ALA A 117 -6.99 -3.49 0.23
N SER A 118 -7.33 -2.96 -0.95
CA SER A 118 -7.09 -3.56 -2.26
C SER A 118 -6.09 -2.69 -3.06
N THR A 119 -5.95 -2.94 -4.33
CA THR A 119 -4.92 -2.36 -5.18
C THR A 119 -5.41 -2.12 -6.60
N SER A 120 -4.85 -1.13 -7.29
CA SER A 120 -5.05 -0.95 -8.73
C SER A 120 -4.49 -2.11 -9.59
N GLU A 121 -3.67 -2.98 -9.02
CA GLU A 121 -3.17 -4.19 -9.71
C GLU A 121 -4.31 -5.13 -10.13
N VAL A 122 -5.48 -5.10 -9.44
CA VAL A 122 -6.64 -5.93 -9.78
C VAL A 122 -7.21 -5.65 -11.16
N TYR A 123 -6.97 -4.48 -11.74
CA TYR A 123 -7.37 -4.17 -13.11
C TYR A 123 -6.49 -4.87 -14.16
N GLY A 124 -5.27 -5.25 -13.79
CA GLY A 124 -4.36 -5.95 -14.67
C GLY A 124 -4.03 -5.16 -15.93
N LYS A 125 -4.13 -5.82 -17.08
CA LYS A 125 -3.85 -5.27 -18.42
C LYS A 125 -5.07 -4.56 -19.05
N ASN A 126 -6.02 -4.07 -18.26
CA ASN A 126 -7.15 -3.30 -18.76
C ASN A 126 -6.63 -2.01 -19.42
N VAL A 127 -7.13 -1.74 -20.63
CA VAL A 127 -6.67 -0.63 -21.49
C VAL A 127 -7.64 0.57 -21.53
N SER A 128 -8.61 0.60 -20.63
CA SER A 128 -9.56 1.72 -20.54
C SER A 128 -8.84 3.04 -20.23
N ASP A 129 -9.35 4.15 -20.76
CA ASP A 129 -8.78 5.49 -20.53
C ASP A 129 -8.76 5.89 -19.05
N ALA A 130 -9.78 5.50 -18.29
CA ALA A 130 -9.82 5.60 -16.83
C ALA A 130 -10.41 4.31 -16.25
N LEU A 131 -9.75 3.78 -15.23
CA LEU A 131 -10.13 2.55 -14.56
C LEU A 131 -11.22 2.84 -13.53
N CYS A 132 -12.46 2.56 -13.88
CA CYS A 132 -13.61 2.65 -12.96
C CYS A 132 -13.76 1.35 -12.17
N GLU A 133 -14.42 1.40 -11.02
CA GLU A 133 -14.52 0.28 -10.10
C GLU A 133 -15.29 -0.93 -10.68
N ASN A 134 -16.14 -0.70 -11.66
CA ASN A 134 -16.88 -1.72 -12.40
C ASN A 134 -16.15 -2.23 -13.67
N ALA A 135 -14.92 -1.76 -13.93
CA ALA A 135 -14.14 -2.24 -15.08
C ALA A 135 -13.64 -3.67 -14.87
N ASP A 136 -13.52 -4.40 -15.98
CA ASP A 136 -13.03 -5.78 -16.00
C ASP A 136 -11.58 -5.88 -15.48
N SER A 137 -11.29 -7.02 -14.86
CA SER A 137 -9.93 -7.42 -14.51
C SER A 137 -9.34 -8.27 -15.64
N VAL A 138 -8.26 -7.80 -16.28
CA VAL A 138 -7.59 -8.51 -17.37
C VAL A 138 -6.21 -8.95 -16.90
N LEU A 139 -6.15 -10.12 -16.27
CA LEU A 139 -4.90 -10.66 -15.73
C LEU A 139 -4.15 -11.51 -16.74
N GLY A 140 -2.86 -11.69 -16.56
CA GLY A 140 -2.05 -12.61 -17.36
C GLY A 140 -2.17 -14.06 -16.91
N PRO A 141 -1.44 -14.99 -17.56
CA PRO A 141 -1.48 -16.42 -17.26
C PRO A 141 -0.88 -16.69 -15.88
N SER A 142 -1.39 -17.75 -15.22
CA SER A 142 -0.92 -18.16 -13.88
C SER A 142 0.52 -18.66 -13.86
N SER A 143 1.12 -18.93 -15.01
CA SER A 143 2.55 -19.24 -15.15
C SER A 143 3.46 -18.03 -14.86
N LEU A 144 2.91 -16.81 -14.85
CA LEU A 144 3.63 -15.59 -14.49
C LEU A 144 3.28 -15.21 -13.05
N SER A 145 4.19 -15.47 -12.11
CA SER A 145 3.97 -15.27 -10.67
C SER A 145 3.63 -13.82 -10.27
N ARG A 146 3.99 -12.85 -11.11
CA ARG A 146 3.59 -11.44 -10.96
C ARG A 146 2.08 -11.26 -10.73
N TRP A 147 1.25 -12.08 -11.38
CA TRP A 147 -0.20 -11.95 -11.29
C TRP A 147 -0.81 -12.54 -10.02
N SER A 148 -0.02 -13.29 -9.23
CA SER A 148 -0.48 -13.89 -7.98
C SER A 148 -0.97 -12.83 -6.98
N TYR A 149 -0.26 -11.71 -6.88
CA TYR A 149 -0.66 -10.59 -6.00
C TYR A 149 -1.98 -9.96 -6.44
N ALA A 150 -2.11 -9.63 -7.73
CA ALA A 150 -3.35 -9.06 -8.26
C ALA A 150 -4.53 -10.00 -8.08
N THR A 151 -4.32 -11.31 -8.31
CA THR A 151 -5.33 -12.35 -8.14
C THR A 151 -5.71 -12.51 -6.67
N SER A 152 -4.75 -12.55 -5.75
CA SER A 152 -5.04 -12.65 -4.31
C SER A 152 -5.86 -11.46 -3.82
N LYS A 153 -5.46 -10.24 -4.19
CA LYS A 153 -6.21 -9.03 -3.81
C LYS A 153 -7.60 -8.97 -4.47
N LYS A 154 -7.75 -9.48 -5.70
CA LYS A 154 -9.08 -9.61 -6.33
C LYS A 154 -9.95 -10.61 -5.59
N LEU A 155 -9.38 -11.71 -5.12
CA LEU A 155 -10.11 -12.68 -4.29
C LEU A 155 -10.50 -12.08 -2.93
N ASP A 156 -9.64 -11.23 -2.33
CA ASP A 156 -9.97 -10.51 -1.09
C ASP A 156 -11.20 -9.61 -1.28
N GLU A 157 -11.32 -8.91 -2.44
CA GLU A 157 -12.51 -8.12 -2.77
C GLU A 157 -13.76 -8.99 -2.83
N PHE A 158 -13.69 -10.17 -3.50
CA PHE A 158 -14.82 -11.10 -3.56
C PHE A 158 -15.20 -11.62 -2.18
N GLN A 159 -14.23 -11.97 -1.33
CA GLN A 159 -14.50 -12.37 0.05
C GLN A 159 -15.21 -11.26 0.81
N ALA A 160 -14.69 -10.02 0.78
CA ALA A 160 -15.28 -8.89 1.47
C ALA A 160 -16.74 -8.65 1.08
N LEU A 161 -17.03 -8.64 -0.23
CA LEU A 161 -18.40 -8.48 -0.74
C LEU A 161 -19.31 -9.67 -0.43
N ALA A 162 -18.77 -10.89 -0.42
CA ALA A 162 -19.52 -12.08 -0.01
C ALA A 162 -19.92 -12.00 1.47
N TYR A 163 -19.01 -11.58 2.35
CA TYR A 163 -19.32 -11.35 3.77
C TYR A 163 -20.36 -10.24 3.95
N ALA A 164 -20.29 -9.15 3.16
CA ALA A 164 -21.32 -8.12 3.18
C ALA A 164 -22.69 -8.67 2.82
N SER A 165 -22.80 -9.41 1.71
CA SER A 165 -24.07 -9.91 1.20
C SER A 165 -24.64 -11.05 2.04
N THR A 166 -23.80 -11.92 2.62
CA THR A 166 -24.25 -13.14 3.32
C THR A 166 -24.45 -12.88 4.81
N HIS A 167 -23.61 -12.06 5.43
CA HIS A 167 -23.60 -11.81 6.87
C HIS A 167 -23.99 -10.38 7.25
N GLY A 168 -24.26 -9.50 6.28
CA GLY A 168 -24.55 -8.09 6.56
C GLY A 168 -23.35 -7.33 7.12
N LEU A 169 -22.12 -7.79 6.87
CA LEU A 169 -20.92 -7.11 7.36
C LEU A 169 -20.80 -5.72 6.71
N PRO A 170 -20.72 -4.63 7.50
CA PRO A 170 -20.47 -3.30 6.97
C PRO A 170 -19.01 -3.20 6.51
N VAL A 171 -18.74 -3.51 5.23
CA VAL A 171 -17.39 -3.56 4.66
C VAL A 171 -17.22 -2.50 3.56
N ILE A 172 -16.03 -1.90 3.53
CA ILE A 172 -15.59 -0.97 2.48
C ILE A 172 -14.32 -1.55 1.85
N VAL A 173 -14.24 -1.57 0.53
CA VAL A 173 -13.03 -1.99 -0.18
C VAL A 173 -12.38 -0.78 -0.84
N THR A 174 -11.07 -0.60 -0.68
CA THR A 174 -10.34 0.53 -1.27
C THR A 174 -9.22 0.04 -2.18
N ARG A 175 -9.26 0.44 -3.47
CA ARG A 175 -8.19 0.16 -4.44
C ARG A 175 -7.21 1.31 -4.48
N PHE A 176 -6.02 1.09 -3.96
CA PHE A 176 -4.96 2.10 -3.95
C PHE A 176 -4.22 2.20 -5.28
N PHE A 177 -3.97 3.44 -5.74
CA PHE A 177 -3.20 3.77 -6.93
C PHE A 177 -1.91 4.49 -6.56
N ASN A 178 -0.79 3.76 -6.57
CA ASN A 178 0.58 4.27 -6.37
C ASN A 178 0.69 5.34 -5.27
N ILE A 179 0.32 4.96 -4.05
CA ILE A 179 0.50 5.83 -2.89
C ILE A 179 1.99 6.03 -2.65
N VAL A 180 2.40 7.28 -2.45
CA VAL A 180 3.80 7.67 -2.22
C VAL A 180 3.94 8.61 -1.03
N GLY A 181 5.12 8.64 -0.45
CA GLY A 181 5.44 9.55 0.65
C GLY A 181 6.40 8.97 1.66
N PRO A 182 6.54 9.67 2.78
CA PRO A 182 7.36 9.27 3.92
C PRO A 182 7.10 7.83 4.39
N ARG A 183 8.15 7.12 4.83
CA ARG A 183 8.13 5.72 5.32
C ARG A 183 7.93 4.65 4.24
N GLN A 184 7.81 5.04 2.97
CA GLN A 184 7.77 4.08 1.88
C GLN A 184 9.17 3.45 1.69
N ALA A 185 9.24 2.12 1.74
CA ALA A 185 10.51 1.40 1.60
C ALA A 185 10.91 1.27 0.12
N ALA A 186 12.12 1.72 -0.23
CA ALA A 186 12.65 1.60 -1.60
C ALA A 186 12.95 0.15 -2.00
N ARG A 187 13.29 -0.72 -1.02
CA ARG A 187 13.73 -2.11 -1.24
C ARG A 187 12.74 -3.00 -2.01
N TYR A 188 11.47 -2.64 -2.04
CA TYR A 188 10.44 -3.43 -2.71
C TYR A 188 10.14 -3.01 -4.16
N GLY A 189 11.01 -2.21 -4.79
CA GLY A 189 10.88 -1.79 -6.19
C GLY A 189 10.00 -0.56 -6.41
N MET A 190 9.80 0.26 -5.36
CA MET A 190 9.00 1.49 -5.46
C MET A 190 9.76 2.59 -6.20
N VAL A 191 9.17 3.09 -7.30
CA VAL A 191 9.86 3.96 -8.28
C VAL A 191 10.34 5.28 -7.65
N LEU A 192 9.44 6.06 -7.01
CA LEU A 192 9.78 7.39 -6.51
C LEU A 192 10.87 7.36 -5.42
N PRO A 193 10.81 6.51 -4.38
CA PRO A 193 11.89 6.42 -3.41
C PRO A 193 13.24 6.02 -4.03
N ASN A 194 13.24 5.12 -5.02
CA ASN A 194 14.47 4.70 -5.70
C ASN A 194 15.08 5.85 -6.52
N PHE A 195 14.28 6.62 -7.24
CA PHE A 195 14.77 7.77 -8.00
C PHE A 195 15.34 8.85 -7.08
N ILE A 196 14.66 9.16 -5.98
CA ILE A 196 15.13 10.12 -4.99
C ILE A 196 16.45 9.65 -4.36
N GLN A 197 16.54 8.38 -3.95
CA GLN A 197 17.74 7.84 -3.35
C GLN A 197 18.93 7.88 -4.30
N ALA A 198 18.74 7.49 -5.57
CA ALA A 198 19.78 7.56 -6.59
C ALA A 198 20.24 9.01 -6.82
N ALA A 199 19.30 9.95 -6.95
CA ALA A 199 19.60 11.35 -7.15
C ALA A 199 20.38 11.96 -5.99
N LEU A 200 20.00 11.66 -4.73
CA LEU A 200 20.68 12.15 -3.53
C LEU A 200 22.11 11.60 -3.38
N LYS A 201 22.36 10.36 -3.85
CA LYS A 201 23.67 9.73 -3.82
C LYS A 201 24.57 10.07 -5.01
N GLY A 202 24.06 10.78 -6.03
CA GLY A 202 24.76 10.99 -7.30
C GLY A 202 24.90 9.72 -8.16
N GLU A 203 24.14 8.68 -7.82
CA GLU A 203 24.07 7.43 -8.58
C GLU A 203 23.17 7.57 -9.81
N PRO A 204 23.33 6.74 -10.87
CA PRO A 204 22.44 6.78 -12.02
C PRO A 204 20.98 6.51 -11.65
N ILE A 205 20.07 7.37 -12.11
CA ILE A 205 18.63 7.16 -11.99
C ILE A 205 18.20 6.17 -13.09
N ARG A 206 17.87 4.95 -12.73
CA ARG A 206 17.54 3.88 -13.67
C ARG A 206 16.04 3.88 -13.98
N VAL A 207 15.68 4.16 -15.21
CA VAL A 207 14.32 4.12 -15.73
C VAL A 207 14.13 2.83 -16.51
N PHE A 208 13.29 1.93 -16.03
CA PHE A 208 13.05 0.64 -16.67
C PHE A 208 12.09 0.77 -17.86
N GLY A 209 12.26 -0.08 -18.88
CA GLY A 209 11.52 -0.03 -20.13
C GLY A 209 11.98 1.09 -21.06
N ASP A 210 11.04 1.76 -21.72
CA ASP A 210 11.30 2.91 -22.61
C ASP A 210 11.09 4.29 -21.92
N GLY A 211 10.68 4.28 -20.65
CA GLY A 211 10.40 5.46 -19.85
C GLY A 211 9.12 6.22 -20.24
N ARG A 212 8.39 5.78 -21.27
CA ARG A 212 7.16 6.40 -21.76
C ARG A 212 5.90 5.91 -21.04
N GLN A 213 6.01 4.79 -20.33
CA GLN A 213 4.90 4.30 -19.50
C GLN A 213 4.52 5.36 -18.48
N THR A 214 3.22 5.59 -18.31
CA THR A 214 2.71 6.60 -17.39
C THR A 214 2.18 5.97 -16.10
N ARG A 215 2.34 6.69 -15.02
CA ARG A 215 1.75 6.39 -13.71
C ARG A 215 1.15 7.66 -13.14
N ASN A 216 0.24 7.48 -12.24
CA ASN A 216 -0.27 8.50 -11.35
C ASN A 216 0.29 8.26 -9.95
N PHE A 217 0.50 9.30 -9.21
CA PHE A 217 0.96 9.21 -7.82
C PHE A 217 0.00 9.96 -6.91
N THR A 218 -0.26 9.38 -5.74
CA THR A 218 -1.12 9.95 -4.71
C THR A 218 -0.33 10.09 -3.43
N TYR A 219 -0.33 11.28 -2.86
CA TYR A 219 0.41 11.48 -1.62
C TYR A 219 -0.28 10.80 -0.43
N VAL A 220 0.50 10.25 0.47
CA VAL A 220 -0.02 9.46 1.59
C VAL A 220 -1.00 10.25 2.45
N SER A 221 -0.81 11.56 2.68
CA SER A 221 -1.78 12.34 3.46
C SER A 221 -3.14 12.48 2.79
N ASP A 222 -3.19 12.59 1.46
CA ASP A 222 -4.44 12.62 0.71
C ASP A 222 -5.16 11.26 0.80
N CYS A 223 -4.38 10.16 0.71
CA CYS A 223 -4.91 8.82 0.92
C CYS A 223 -5.50 8.64 2.33
N ILE A 224 -4.78 9.07 3.38
CA ILE A 224 -5.26 8.98 4.76
C ILE A 224 -6.53 9.80 4.98
N ASP A 225 -6.63 10.99 4.37
CA ASP A 225 -7.85 11.80 4.45
C ASP A 225 -9.05 11.08 3.82
N ALA A 226 -8.84 10.44 2.65
CA ALA A 226 -9.86 9.59 2.03
C ALA A 226 -10.32 8.45 2.95
N LEU A 227 -9.37 7.71 3.53
CA LEU A 227 -9.67 6.58 4.42
C LEU A 227 -10.48 6.99 5.64
N VAL A 228 -10.08 8.09 6.30
CA VAL A 228 -10.80 8.59 7.48
C VAL A 228 -12.22 9.03 7.13
N ARG A 229 -12.42 9.71 6.00
CA ARG A 229 -13.77 10.10 5.53
C ARG A 229 -14.61 8.87 5.19
N LEU A 230 -14.06 7.87 4.51
CA LEU A 230 -14.76 6.63 4.16
C LEU A 230 -15.20 5.84 5.40
N LEU A 231 -14.34 5.74 6.41
CA LEU A 231 -14.68 5.08 7.68
C LEU A 231 -15.88 5.74 8.39
N ARG A 232 -16.12 7.04 8.14
CA ARG A 232 -17.23 7.82 8.70
C ARG A 232 -18.47 7.87 7.83
N SER A 233 -18.40 7.37 6.59
CA SER A 233 -19.52 7.38 5.65
C SER A 233 -20.24 6.04 5.68
N PRO A 234 -21.49 5.98 6.15
CA PRO A 234 -22.31 4.77 6.06
C PRO A 234 -22.63 4.41 4.61
N GLU A 235 -22.73 5.40 3.72
CA GLU A 235 -23.05 5.20 2.30
C GLU A 235 -21.93 4.48 1.55
N ALA A 236 -20.71 4.43 2.09
CA ALA A 236 -19.58 3.71 1.51
C ALA A 236 -19.60 2.21 1.84
N GLU A 237 -20.47 1.75 2.73
CA GLU A 237 -20.57 0.34 3.10
C GLU A 237 -21.11 -0.50 1.93
N GLY A 238 -20.49 -1.64 1.68
CA GLY A 238 -20.76 -2.50 0.53
C GLY A 238 -20.07 -2.08 -0.76
N GLU A 239 -19.29 -0.99 -0.75
CA GLU A 239 -18.74 -0.38 -1.93
C GLU A 239 -17.24 -0.67 -2.14
N ILE A 240 -16.85 -0.75 -3.41
CA ILE A 240 -15.45 -0.70 -3.84
C ILE A 240 -15.17 0.72 -4.34
N LEU A 241 -14.06 1.32 -3.90
CA LEU A 241 -13.71 2.72 -4.17
C LEU A 241 -12.23 2.85 -4.54
N ASN A 242 -11.94 3.57 -5.64
CA ASN A 242 -10.59 3.91 -6.03
C ASN A 242 -10.06 5.08 -5.20
N ILE A 243 -8.85 4.95 -4.67
CA ILE A 243 -8.10 6.05 -4.05
C ILE A 243 -6.85 6.30 -4.89
N GLY A 244 -6.85 7.40 -5.64
CA GLY A 244 -5.79 7.70 -6.58
C GLY A 244 -5.87 9.11 -7.13
N SER A 245 -4.79 9.57 -7.77
CA SER A 245 -4.76 10.83 -8.51
C SER A 245 -5.04 10.58 -10.00
N PRO A 246 -5.86 11.39 -10.66
CA PRO A 246 -6.05 11.29 -12.11
C PRO A 246 -4.88 11.86 -12.91
N HIS A 247 -3.91 12.53 -12.26
CA HIS A 247 -2.79 13.18 -12.94
C HIS A 247 -1.69 12.19 -13.28
N GLU A 248 -1.38 12.08 -14.57
CA GLU A 248 -0.38 11.17 -15.09
C GLU A 248 0.99 11.84 -15.25
N ILE A 249 2.04 11.07 -15.04
CA ILE A 249 3.41 11.44 -15.37
C ILE A 249 4.13 10.24 -15.98
N SER A 250 4.94 10.45 -17.05
CA SER A 250 5.80 9.40 -17.58
C SER A 250 6.96 9.13 -16.61
N MET A 251 7.51 7.91 -16.65
CA MET A 251 8.64 7.55 -15.79
C MET A 251 9.87 8.39 -16.10
N LEU A 252 10.08 8.75 -17.36
CA LEU A 252 11.18 9.65 -17.77
C LEU A 252 10.99 11.05 -17.17
N ASN A 253 9.81 11.65 -17.34
CA ASN A 253 9.52 12.98 -16.77
C ASN A 253 9.60 12.98 -15.23
N LEU A 254 9.20 11.89 -14.58
CA LEU A 254 9.37 11.76 -13.12
C LEU A 254 10.85 11.78 -12.73
N ALA A 255 11.71 11.04 -13.46
CA ALA A 255 13.15 11.01 -13.21
C ALA A 255 13.79 12.39 -13.42
N GLU A 256 13.41 13.10 -14.48
CA GLU A 256 13.86 14.46 -14.77
C GLU A 256 13.45 15.44 -13.65
N ARG A 257 12.18 15.36 -13.19
CA ARG A 257 11.69 16.19 -12.10
C ARG A 257 12.44 15.93 -10.78
N VAL A 258 12.62 14.65 -10.42
CA VAL A 258 13.40 14.28 -9.22
C VAL A 258 14.81 14.82 -9.32
N LYS A 259 15.49 14.62 -10.45
CA LYS A 259 16.86 15.14 -10.69
C LYS A 259 16.92 16.65 -10.52
N SER A 260 15.95 17.38 -11.11
CA SER A 260 15.88 18.85 -11.06
C SER A 260 15.63 19.36 -9.63
N ILE A 261 14.66 18.76 -8.91
CA ILE A 261 14.29 19.19 -7.53
C ILE A 261 15.42 18.90 -6.55
N VAL A 262 16.10 17.76 -6.68
CA VAL A 262 17.29 17.42 -5.87
C VAL A 262 18.49 18.31 -6.21
N GLY A 263 18.55 18.89 -7.41
CA GLY A 263 19.74 19.56 -7.93
C GLY A 263 20.88 18.58 -8.26
N SER A 264 20.54 17.33 -8.60
CA SER A 264 21.52 16.25 -8.81
C SER A 264 22.15 16.29 -10.19
N SER A 265 23.44 15.93 -10.27
CA SER A 265 24.16 15.67 -11.53
C SER A 265 23.96 14.22 -12.06
N SER A 266 23.20 13.38 -11.38
CA SER A 266 22.95 11.99 -11.75
C SER A 266 22.55 11.83 -13.20
N GLN A 267 23.08 10.82 -13.88
CA GLN A 267 22.62 10.45 -15.22
C GLN A 267 21.29 9.70 -15.14
N ILE A 268 20.38 9.96 -16.08
CA ILE A 268 19.17 9.15 -16.27
C ILE A 268 19.52 8.05 -17.29
N VAL A 269 19.39 6.80 -16.88
CA VAL A 269 19.74 5.61 -17.67
C VAL A 269 18.50 4.80 -17.97
N ILE A 270 18.19 4.62 -19.24
CA ILE A 270 17.10 3.75 -19.70
C ILE A 270 17.61 2.30 -19.67
N VAL A 271 16.89 1.43 -18.94
CA VAL A 271 17.24 0.01 -18.79
C VAL A 271 16.09 -0.83 -19.37
N PRO A 272 16.27 -1.52 -20.50
CA PRO A 272 15.27 -2.41 -21.07
C PRO A 272 14.79 -3.46 -20.06
N TYR A 273 13.53 -3.92 -20.17
CA TYR A 273 12.96 -4.88 -19.21
C TYR A 273 13.66 -6.23 -19.20
N ASP A 274 14.16 -6.71 -20.35
CA ASP A 274 14.93 -7.94 -20.47
C ASP A 274 16.26 -7.90 -19.71
N GLN A 275 16.86 -6.71 -19.58
CA GLN A 275 18.06 -6.49 -18.77
C GLN A 275 17.73 -6.30 -17.27
N ALA A 276 16.58 -5.68 -16.97
CA ALA A 276 16.15 -5.45 -15.60
C ALA A 276 15.64 -6.73 -14.92
N TYR A 277 15.05 -7.64 -15.69
CA TYR A 277 14.44 -8.89 -15.24
C TYR A 277 14.88 -10.06 -16.17
N PRO A 278 16.16 -10.48 -16.12
CA PRO A 278 16.71 -11.48 -17.05
C PRO A 278 16.06 -12.86 -16.91
N GLU A 279 15.51 -13.17 -15.75
CA GLU A 279 14.76 -14.42 -15.51
C GLU A 279 13.34 -14.41 -16.09
N GLY A 280 12.91 -13.30 -16.66
CA GLY A 280 11.55 -13.12 -17.18
C GLY A 280 10.51 -12.93 -16.08
N GLY A 281 9.24 -13.16 -16.43
CA GLY A 281 8.13 -13.11 -15.46
C GLY A 281 7.60 -11.72 -15.13
N PHE A 282 8.20 -10.67 -15.64
CA PHE A 282 7.74 -9.30 -15.47
C PHE A 282 7.01 -8.80 -16.71
N GLU A 283 5.77 -8.35 -16.52
CA GLU A 283 4.98 -7.60 -17.49
C GLU A 283 4.61 -6.26 -16.86
N ASP A 284 4.72 -5.17 -17.61
CA ASP A 284 4.29 -3.85 -17.14
C ASP A 284 3.12 -3.32 -17.98
N MET A 285 2.27 -2.54 -17.34
CA MET A 285 1.16 -1.87 -18.02
C MET A 285 1.61 -0.51 -18.51
N ARG A 286 1.28 -0.15 -19.74
CA ARG A 286 1.66 1.15 -20.30
C ARG A 286 0.99 2.31 -19.58
N ARG A 287 -0.27 2.13 -19.12
CA ARG A 287 -1.07 3.17 -18.48
C ARG A 287 -1.93 2.59 -17.37
N ARG A 288 -2.09 3.33 -16.26
CA ARG A 288 -2.96 2.96 -15.15
C ARG A 288 -3.45 4.22 -14.46
N VAL A 289 -4.67 4.67 -14.79
CA VAL A 289 -5.26 5.93 -14.28
C VAL A 289 -6.60 5.64 -13.62
N PRO A 290 -6.83 6.04 -12.36
CA PRO A 290 -8.12 5.84 -11.70
C PRO A 290 -9.19 6.78 -12.24
N CYS A 291 -10.42 6.30 -12.36
CA CYS A 291 -11.60 7.15 -12.23
C CYS A 291 -11.87 7.35 -10.73
N ILE A 292 -11.93 8.61 -10.30
CA ILE A 292 -12.23 8.98 -8.89
C ILE A 292 -13.64 9.56 -8.73
N CYS A 293 -14.48 9.46 -9.76
CA CYS A 293 -15.84 10.03 -9.74
C CYS A 293 -16.69 9.45 -8.61
N LYS A 294 -16.52 8.14 -8.32
CA LYS A 294 -17.27 7.44 -7.28
C LYS A 294 -16.91 7.96 -5.89
N ILE A 295 -15.65 7.95 -5.52
CA ILE A 295 -15.22 8.44 -4.20
C ILE A 295 -15.51 9.94 -4.01
N SER A 296 -15.35 10.75 -5.07
CA SER A 296 -15.69 12.17 -5.03
C SER A 296 -17.19 12.40 -4.73
N ARG A 297 -18.07 11.58 -5.32
CA ARG A 297 -19.51 11.64 -5.06
C ARG A 297 -19.86 11.21 -3.63
N PHE A 298 -19.21 10.18 -3.09
CA PHE A 298 -19.54 9.62 -1.76
C PHE A 298 -19.07 10.53 -0.62
N ILE A 299 -17.86 11.07 -0.72
CA ILE A 299 -17.21 11.80 0.40
C ILE A 299 -16.65 13.17 0.03
N GLY A 300 -16.92 13.68 -1.18
CA GLY A 300 -16.40 14.97 -1.64
C GLY A 300 -14.87 15.04 -1.71
N TRP A 301 -14.19 13.89 -1.92
CA TRP A 301 -12.76 13.81 -1.90
C TRP A 301 -12.12 13.88 -3.29
N SER A 302 -11.00 14.60 -3.36
CA SER A 302 -10.04 14.57 -4.47
C SER A 302 -8.63 14.79 -3.94
N PRO A 303 -7.58 14.22 -4.56
CA PRO A 303 -6.20 14.47 -4.15
C PRO A 303 -5.80 15.92 -4.45
N THR A 304 -5.03 16.53 -3.56
CA THR A 304 -4.64 17.94 -3.64
C THR A 304 -3.15 18.15 -3.78
N THR A 305 -2.33 17.15 -3.44
CA THR A 305 -0.86 17.28 -3.41
C THR A 305 -0.28 17.11 -4.81
N SER A 306 0.49 18.07 -5.28
CA SER A 306 1.19 18.01 -6.58
C SER A 306 2.35 17.03 -6.56
N VAL A 307 2.78 16.55 -7.75
CA VAL A 307 3.94 15.65 -7.87
C VAL A 307 5.22 16.28 -7.32
N ASP A 308 5.44 17.56 -7.57
CA ASP A 308 6.62 18.28 -7.05
C ASP A 308 6.62 18.33 -5.53
N GLU A 309 5.48 18.62 -4.93
CA GLU A 309 5.34 18.62 -3.48
C GLU A 309 5.53 17.23 -2.87
N MET A 310 5.06 16.18 -3.53
CA MET A 310 5.32 14.78 -3.13
C MET A 310 6.83 14.48 -3.13
N ILE A 311 7.54 14.90 -4.18
CA ILE A 311 9.00 14.74 -4.29
C ILE A 311 9.70 15.48 -3.15
N ILE A 312 9.40 16.78 -2.95
CA ILE A 312 10.02 17.62 -1.92
C ILE A 312 9.83 17.00 -0.53
N ARG A 313 8.60 16.66 -0.17
CA ARG A 313 8.27 16.09 1.16
C ARG A 313 8.92 14.71 1.38
N THR A 314 9.13 13.94 0.31
CA THR A 314 9.82 12.65 0.40
C THR A 314 11.33 12.82 0.56
N ILE A 315 11.93 13.83 -0.10
CA ILE A 315 13.34 14.20 0.07
C ILE A 315 13.62 14.66 1.50
N ASP A 316 12.78 15.54 2.06
CA ASP A 316 12.95 16.05 3.42
C ASP A 316 13.03 14.92 4.46
N GLN A 317 12.26 13.85 4.25
CA GLN A 317 12.36 12.69 5.11
C GLN A 317 13.62 11.86 4.85
N ALA A 318 14.01 11.67 3.60
CA ALA A 318 15.24 10.94 3.27
C ALA A 318 16.46 11.61 3.94
N HIS A 319 16.54 12.93 3.92
CA HIS A 319 17.57 13.70 4.64
C HIS A 319 17.51 13.48 6.15
N LYS A 320 16.32 13.50 6.76
CA LYS A 320 16.15 13.26 8.20
C LYS A 320 16.60 11.84 8.59
N ARG A 321 16.36 10.84 7.72
CA ARG A 321 16.85 9.47 7.94
C ARG A 321 18.36 9.37 7.83
N LEU A 322 18.97 10.01 6.84
CA LEU A 322 20.43 10.01 6.65
C LEU A 322 21.16 10.72 7.79
N ALA A 323 20.50 11.65 8.49
CA ALA A 323 21.05 12.36 9.65
C ALA A 323 20.95 11.57 10.97
N LEU A 324 20.26 10.41 10.98
CA LEU A 324 20.18 9.54 12.16
C LEU A 324 21.45 8.68 12.29
N PRO A 325 21.92 8.40 13.54
CA PRO A 325 23.07 7.51 13.75
C PRO A 325 22.86 6.13 13.12
N ALA A 326 23.91 5.60 12.49
CA ALA A 326 23.86 4.33 11.74
C ALA A 326 23.35 3.11 12.55
N GLY A 327 23.41 3.13 13.87
CA GLY A 327 22.90 2.07 14.74
C GLY A 327 21.36 1.91 14.76
N LEU A 328 20.60 2.95 14.40
CA LEU A 328 19.14 2.90 14.31
C LEU A 328 18.63 2.41 12.94
N LEU A 329 19.52 2.33 11.94
CA LEU A 329 19.18 1.89 10.58
C LEU A 329 19.42 0.38 10.35
N ALA A 330 20.03 -0.32 11.31
CA ALA A 330 20.51 -1.70 11.16
C ALA A 330 19.40 -2.75 10.96
N HIS A 331 18.15 -2.46 11.35
CA HIS A 331 17.02 -3.38 11.17
C HIS A 331 16.46 -3.43 9.72
N GLU A 332 16.91 -2.56 8.82
CA GLU A 332 16.45 -2.56 7.42
C GLU A 332 17.29 -3.43 6.48
N SER A 333 18.47 -3.88 6.91
CA SER A 333 19.43 -4.61 6.07
C SER A 333 19.42 -6.13 6.25
N SER A 334 18.68 -6.67 7.19
CA SER A 334 18.59 -8.13 7.38
C SER A 334 17.43 -8.70 6.56
N PRO A 335 17.67 -9.74 5.73
CA PRO A 335 16.56 -10.51 5.15
C PRO A 335 15.76 -11.15 6.29
N PRO A 336 14.44 -11.30 6.15
CA PRO A 336 13.64 -12.00 7.15
C PRO A 336 14.21 -13.39 7.37
N ALA A 337 14.39 -13.76 8.64
CA ALA A 337 14.84 -15.10 9.02
C ALA A 337 13.88 -16.13 8.41
N LEU A 338 14.41 -17.04 7.60
CA LEU A 338 13.67 -18.18 7.07
C LEU A 338 13.13 -18.97 8.26
N LEU A 339 11.80 -19.03 8.39
CA LEU A 339 11.19 -20.02 9.29
C LEU A 339 11.65 -21.40 8.81
N PRO A 340 12.08 -22.28 9.74
CA PRO A 340 12.52 -23.62 9.37
C PRO A 340 11.37 -24.35 8.68
N GLN A 341 11.66 -24.91 7.48
CA GLN A 341 10.75 -25.81 6.80
C GLN A 341 10.53 -27.04 7.71
N ARG A 342 9.31 -27.24 8.16
CA ARG A 342 8.80 -28.50 8.67
C ARG A 342 7.59 -28.94 7.85
#